data_d99d3024c03c59a71b720b4d5e7dc1bc
#
_entry.id   d99d3024c03c59a71b720b4d5e7dc1bc
#
_cell.length_a   1.000
_cell.length_b   1.000
_cell.length_c   1.000
_cell.angle_alpha   90.00
_cell.angle_beta   90.00
_cell.angle_gamma   90.00
#
_symmetry.space_group_name_H-M   'P 1'
#
loop_
_entity.id
_entity.type
_entity.pdbx_description
1 polymer ?
#
loop_
_entity_poly.entity_id
_entity_poly.type
_entity_poly.pdbx_seq_one_letter_code
_entity_poly.pdbx_strand_id
1 'polypeptide(L)'
;MEKKLTNKVAVVTGGSAGIGLGAAKHFVAEGAQVFITGRRQAELDKAVAEIRSNVTAVRGDTSVLADIDRICETVRQKAGRIDILFVNAGFYELGKLGEVTEGHFDKTFNTNVRGLFFVVQKALPLLSHGSSVILNGSIASIKGFEAFSVYDATKAAVRSFARSWIVDLKGRGIRVNVLSPGHIDTPGLSALMTDEQKTGALANVPLGRLGTPDDMGRVAVFLASDDSSYVNGIELFADGGIAQY
;
A
#
# COMPACT_ATOMS: atom_id res chain seq x y z
N MET A 1 -18.26 -3.10 -20.23
CA MET A 1 -17.77 -1.85 -19.64
C MET A 1 -16.31 -1.69 -20.04
N GLU A 2 -15.89 -0.50 -20.36
CA GLU A 2 -14.48 -0.19 -20.67
C GLU A 2 -13.62 -0.36 -19.41
N LYS A 3 -12.43 -0.94 -19.56
CA LYS A 3 -11.51 -1.15 -18.45
C LYS A 3 -10.93 0.19 -17.98
N LYS A 4 -10.98 0.46 -16.69
CA LYS A 4 -10.65 1.76 -16.07
C LYS A 4 -9.16 2.13 -16.12
N LEU A 5 -8.27 1.14 -16.26
CA LEU A 5 -6.81 1.33 -16.21
C LEU A 5 -6.12 0.87 -17.51
N THR A 6 -6.86 0.88 -18.62
CA THR A 6 -6.31 0.54 -19.94
C THR A 6 -5.10 1.43 -20.26
N ASN A 7 -4.00 0.80 -20.70
CA ASN A 7 -2.72 1.46 -21.03
C ASN A 7 -2.03 2.18 -19.85
N LYS A 8 -2.46 1.99 -18.60
CA LYS A 8 -1.78 2.51 -17.41
C LYS A 8 -0.66 1.57 -16.98
N VAL A 9 0.41 2.15 -16.45
CA VAL A 9 1.52 1.44 -15.82
C VAL A 9 1.43 1.62 -14.32
N ALA A 10 1.30 0.51 -13.59
CA ALA A 10 1.19 0.50 -12.14
C ALA A 10 2.41 -0.15 -11.48
N VAL A 11 2.86 0.42 -10.38
CA VAL A 11 3.86 -0.16 -9.47
C VAL A 11 3.21 -0.40 -8.12
N VAL A 12 3.30 -1.64 -7.62
CA VAL A 12 2.75 -2.04 -6.31
C VAL A 12 3.88 -2.59 -5.44
N THR A 13 4.26 -1.85 -4.41
CA THR A 13 5.24 -2.37 -3.45
C THR A 13 4.58 -3.34 -2.47
N GLY A 14 5.29 -4.43 -2.12
CA GLY A 14 4.68 -5.49 -1.32
C GLY A 14 3.54 -6.22 -2.05
N GLY A 15 3.62 -6.32 -3.39
CA GLY A 15 2.59 -6.89 -4.25
C GLY A 15 2.55 -8.42 -4.31
N SER A 16 3.35 -9.12 -3.51
CA SER A 16 3.44 -10.59 -3.52
C SER A 16 2.43 -11.30 -2.61
N ALA A 17 1.70 -10.57 -1.76
CA ALA A 17 0.70 -11.15 -0.85
C ALA A 17 -0.30 -10.10 -0.36
N GLY A 18 -1.39 -10.55 0.27
CA GLY A 18 -2.35 -9.71 0.98
C GLY A 18 -2.91 -8.57 0.14
N ILE A 19 -3.00 -7.38 0.73
CA ILE A 19 -3.58 -6.17 0.10
C ILE A 19 -2.89 -5.83 -1.22
N GLY A 20 -1.55 -5.87 -1.25
CA GLY A 20 -0.79 -5.54 -2.45
C GLY A 20 -1.05 -6.51 -3.60
N LEU A 21 -1.17 -7.80 -3.33
CA LEU A 21 -1.54 -8.80 -4.34
C LEU A 21 -2.98 -8.60 -4.82
N GLY A 22 -3.92 -8.33 -3.90
CA GLY A 22 -5.30 -8.00 -4.25
C GLY A 22 -5.38 -6.79 -5.18
N ALA A 23 -4.68 -5.71 -4.86
CA ALA A 23 -4.62 -4.53 -5.71
C ALA A 23 -3.99 -4.82 -7.09
N ALA A 24 -2.89 -5.56 -7.12
CA ALA A 24 -2.22 -5.93 -8.37
C ALA A 24 -3.14 -6.72 -9.31
N LYS A 25 -3.90 -7.68 -8.77
CA LYS A 25 -4.91 -8.44 -9.53
C LYS A 25 -5.99 -7.53 -10.13
N HIS A 26 -6.54 -6.64 -9.34
CA HIS A 26 -7.56 -5.70 -9.78
C HIS A 26 -7.01 -4.72 -10.83
N PHE A 27 -5.79 -4.22 -10.66
CA PHE A 27 -5.17 -3.35 -11.65
C PHE A 27 -4.98 -4.06 -12.99
N VAL A 28 -4.52 -5.32 -12.99
CA VAL A 28 -4.40 -6.13 -14.21
C VAL A 28 -5.78 -6.40 -14.83
N ALA A 29 -6.78 -6.76 -14.03
CA ALA A 29 -8.14 -7.00 -14.52
C ALA A 29 -8.73 -5.76 -15.21
N GLU A 30 -8.39 -4.56 -14.71
CA GLU A 30 -8.78 -3.27 -15.28
C GLU A 30 -7.85 -2.79 -16.41
N GLY A 31 -6.91 -3.61 -16.87
CA GLY A 31 -6.13 -3.37 -18.08
C GLY A 31 -4.76 -2.72 -17.87
N ALA A 32 -4.29 -2.55 -16.64
CA ALA A 32 -2.97 -2.02 -16.38
C ALA A 32 -1.85 -3.05 -16.65
N GLN A 33 -0.67 -2.54 -17.02
CA GLN A 33 0.60 -3.25 -16.88
C GLN A 33 1.12 -3.03 -15.46
N VAL A 34 1.37 -4.10 -14.71
CA VAL A 34 1.67 -4.02 -13.28
C VAL A 34 3.07 -4.53 -12.98
N PHE A 35 3.83 -3.75 -12.21
CA PHE A 35 5.07 -4.16 -11.59
C PHE A 35 4.81 -4.42 -10.11
N ILE A 36 5.08 -5.63 -9.63
CA ILE A 36 4.99 -5.97 -8.22
C ILE A 36 6.38 -6.11 -7.60
N THR A 37 6.54 -5.63 -6.36
CA THR A 37 7.81 -5.82 -5.65
C THR A 37 7.65 -6.60 -4.37
N GLY A 38 8.72 -7.25 -3.93
CA GLY A 38 8.78 -8.01 -2.69
C GLY A 38 10.18 -8.54 -2.42
N ARG A 39 10.43 -8.97 -1.19
CA ARG A 39 11.76 -9.44 -0.76
C ARG A 39 12.04 -10.89 -1.15
N ARG A 40 11.01 -11.73 -1.21
CA ARG A 40 11.12 -13.18 -1.41
C ARG A 40 10.75 -13.54 -2.84
N GLN A 41 11.73 -14.06 -3.58
CA GLN A 41 11.53 -14.42 -4.99
C GLN A 41 10.43 -15.47 -5.16
N ALA A 42 10.42 -16.53 -4.36
CA ALA A 42 9.41 -17.57 -4.45
C ALA A 42 7.96 -17.05 -4.28
N GLU A 43 7.74 -16.05 -3.41
CA GLU A 43 6.41 -15.46 -3.24
C GLU A 43 6.04 -14.54 -4.43
N LEU A 44 7.02 -13.89 -5.03
CA LEU A 44 6.83 -13.11 -6.26
C LEU A 44 6.47 -14.03 -7.43
N ASP A 45 7.14 -15.17 -7.56
CA ASP A 45 6.87 -16.13 -8.63
C ASP A 45 5.45 -16.72 -8.51
N LYS A 46 5.02 -17.05 -7.29
CA LYS A 46 3.62 -17.46 -7.00
C LYS A 46 2.62 -16.37 -7.38
N ALA A 47 2.90 -15.13 -7.00
CA ALA A 47 2.01 -14.00 -7.31
C ALA A 47 1.90 -13.79 -8.82
N VAL A 48 3.00 -13.88 -9.57
CA VAL A 48 3.00 -13.79 -11.04
C VAL A 48 2.17 -14.93 -11.65
N ALA A 49 2.34 -16.16 -11.16
CA ALA A 49 1.57 -17.31 -11.64
C ALA A 49 0.07 -17.16 -11.35
N GLU A 50 -0.30 -16.56 -10.23
CA GLU A 50 -1.69 -16.30 -9.84
C GLU A 50 -2.33 -15.15 -10.63
N ILE A 51 -1.60 -14.06 -10.90
CA ILE A 51 -2.06 -12.92 -11.71
C ILE A 51 -2.09 -13.31 -13.21
N ARG A 52 -1.17 -14.11 -13.68
CA ARG A 52 -1.03 -14.74 -15.02
C ARG A 52 -0.52 -13.83 -16.13
N SER A 53 -1.03 -12.62 -16.29
CA SER A 53 -0.70 -11.75 -17.44
C SER A 53 -0.44 -10.31 -17.01
N ASN A 54 0.22 -9.53 -17.84
CA ASN A 54 0.49 -8.10 -17.64
C ASN A 54 1.15 -7.76 -16.30
N VAL A 55 1.89 -8.69 -15.71
CA VAL A 55 2.60 -8.50 -14.46
C VAL A 55 4.09 -8.79 -14.60
N THR A 56 4.91 -7.97 -13.98
CA THR A 56 6.36 -8.15 -13.87
C THR A 56 6.75 -8.09 -12.39
N ALA A 57 7.42 -9.13 -11.89
CA ALA A 57 7.98 -9.13 -10.56
C ALA A 57 9.38 -8.50 -10.55
N VAL A 58 9.66 -7.67 -9.55
CA VAL A 58 10.97 -7.09 -9.30
C VAL A 58 11.33 -7.31 -7.84
N ARG A 59 12.32 -8.18 -7.58
CA ARG A 59 12.76 -8.43 -6.21
C ARG A 59 13.43 -7.19 -5.63
N GLY A 60 13.03 -6.78 -4.42
CA GLY A 60 13.65 -5.67 -3.71
C GLY A 60 13.04 -5.44 -2.33
N ASP A 61 13.82 -4.83 -1.45
CA ASP A 61 13.41 -4.36 -0.13
C ASP A 61 13.29 -2.84 -0.16
N THR A 62 12.12 -2.31 0.15
CA THR A 62 11.86 -0.86 0.15
C THR A 62 12.60 -0.12 1.27
N SER A 63 13.15 -0.81 2.26
CA SER A 63 14.03 -0.21 3.26
C SER A 63 15.47 0.02 2.75
N VAL A 64 15.82 -0.57 1.60
CA VAL A 64 17.15 -0.50 0.97
C VAL A 64 17.12 0.41 -0.26
N LEU A 65 17.80 1.55 -0.21
CA LEU A 65 17.74 2.57 -1.27
C LEU A 65 18.21 2.05 -2.64
N ALA A 66 19.24 1.21 -2.67
CA ALA A 66 19.75 0.59 -3.90
C ALA A 66 18.72 -0.36 -4.56
N ASP A 67 17.88 -1.01 -3.75
CA ASP A 67 16.79 -1.84 -4.27
C ASP A 67 15.69 -0.98 -4.88
N ILE A 68 15.37 0.16 -4.27
CA ILE A 68 14.41 1.13 -4.84
C ILE A 68 14.93 1.66 -6.19
N ASP A 69 16.23 2.01 -6.28
CA ASP A 69 16.85 2.43 -7.54
C ASP A 69 16.71 1.38 -8.63
N ARG A 70 16.99 0.11 -8.31
CA ARG A 70 16.85 -1.01 -9.24
C ARG A 70 15.40 -1.22 -9.68
N ILE A 71 14.43 -1.07 -8.77
CA ILE A 71 12.99 -1.14 -9.09
C ILE A 71 12.64 -0.03 -10.09
N CYS A 72 12.98 1.23 -9.79
CA CYS A 72 12.70 2.36 -10.67
C CYS A 72 13.37 2.20 -12.04
N GLU A 73 14.63 1.74 -12.07
CA GLU A 73 15.34 1.51 -13.32
C GLU A 73 14.70 0.40 -14.18
N THR A 74 14.25 -0.70 -13.53
CA THR A 74 13.54 -1.76 -14.24
C THR A 74 12.23 -1.25 -14.86
N VAL A 75 11.47 -0.41 -14.14
CA VAL A 75 10.25 0.19 -14.68
C VAL A 75 10.57 1.14 -15.82
N ARG A 76 11.62 1.97 -15.69
CA ARG A 76 12.06 2.88 -16.74
C ARG A 76 12.39 2.13 -18.05
N GLN A 77 13.15 1.06 -17.95
CA GLN A 77 13.56 0.26 -19.10
C GLN A 77 12.39 -0.46 -19.79
N LYS A 78 11.43 -0.95 -19.00
CA LYS A 78 10.34 -1.78 -19.53
C LYS A 78 9.07 -1.01 -19.90
N ALA A 79 8.82 0.14 -19.27
CA ALA A 79 7.57 0.89 -19.44
C ALA A 79 7.76 2.40 -19.62
N GLY A 80 8.89 2.96 -19.23
CA GLY A 80 9.24 4.37 -19.40
C GLY A 80 8.52 5.36 -18.47
N ARG A 81 7.44 4.95 -17.79
CA ARG A 81 6.62 5.81 -16.92
C ARG A 81 5.93 5.03 -15.81
N ILE A 82 5.36 5.77 -14.88
CA ILE A 82 4.46 5.27 -13.83
C ILE A 82 3.20 6.14 -13.85
N ASP A 83 2.05 5.54 -14.07
CA ASP A 83 0.74 6.21 -13.97
C ASP A 83 0.12 5.97 -12.59
N ILE A 84 0.41 4.84 -11.95
CA ILE A 84 -0.13 4.45 -10.66
C ILE A 84 1.01 3.93 -9.78
N LEU A 85 1.20 4.54 -8.61
CA LEU A 85 2.16 4.09 -7.61
C LEU A 85 1.42 3.72 -6.32
N PHE A 86 1.25 2.43 -6.05
CA PHE A 86 0.71 1.96 -4.77
C PHE A 86 1.84 1.55 -3.83
N VAL A 87 2.14 2.42 -2.87
CA VAL A 87 3.16 2.18 -1.84
C VAL A 87 2.52 1.42 -0.69
N ASN A 88 2.51 0.09 -0.82
CA ASN A 88 1.81 -0.79 0.09
C ASN A 88 2.76 -1.57 1.02
N ALA A 89 4.03 -1.77 0.66
CA ALA A 89 4.99 -2.48 1.51
C ALA A 89 5.00 -1.90 2.93
N GLY A 90 4.86 -2.76 3.92
CA GLY A 90 4.82 -2.36 5.32
C GLY A 90 5.28 -3.49 6.23
N PHE A 91 5.58 -3.11 7.45
CA PHE A 91 6.00 -4.00 8.53
C PHE A 91 5.29 -3.59 9.82
N TYR A 92 4.96 -4.56 10.64
CA TYR A 92 4.46 -4.36 11.99
C TYR A 92 5.02 -5.45 12.91
N GLU A 93 5.22 -5.08 14.14
CA GLU A 93 5.64 -5.94 15.23
C GLU A 93 4.98 -5.41 16.51
N LEU A 94 4.56 -6.29 17.39
CA LEU A 94 3.95 -5.92 18.67
C LEU A 94 5.04 -5.62 19.71
N GLY A 95 4.84 -4.56 20.49
CA GLY A 95 5.71 -4.22 21.61
C GLY A 95 5.02 -3.20 22.51
N LYS A 96 4.82 -3.55 23.79
CA LYS A 96 4.28 -2.62 24.79
C LYS A 96 5.29 -1.52 25.07
N LEU A 97 4.78 -0.35 25.45
CA LEU A 97 5.65 0.75 25.91
C LEU A 97 6.51 0.24 27.09
N GLY A 98 7.82 0.42 26.98
CA GLY A 98 8.81 -0.14 27.93
C GLY A 98 9.45 -1.46 27.47
N GLU A 99 8.89 -2.16 26.47
CA GLU A 99 9.42 -3.41 25.91
C GLU A 99 9.96 -3.23 24.49
N VAL A 100 9.63 -2.12 23.83
CA VAL A 100 10.10 -1.83 22.47
C VAL A 100 11.60 -1.66 22.45
N THR A 101 12.28 -2.46 21.64
CA THR A 101 13.73 -2.34 21.42
C THR A 101 14.02 -1.30 20.31
N GLU A 102 15.23 -0.74 20.31
CA GLU A 102 15.73 0.14 19.25
C GLU A 102 15.62 -0.55 17.87
N GLY A 103 16.00 -1.82 17.77
CA GLY A 103 15.89 -2.58 16.53
C GLY A 103 14.44 -2.76 16.03
N HIS A 104 13.47 -2.95 16.94
CA HIS A 104 12.05 -2.98 16.59
C HIS A 104 11.61 -1.60 16.04
N PHE A 105 11.94 -0.53 16.76
CA PHE A 105 11.60 0.83 16.36
C PHE A 105 12.18 1.15 14.97
N ASP A 106 13.49 0.97 14.79
CA ASP A 106 14.20 1.27 13.56
C ASP A 106 13.67 0.47 12.37
N LYS A 107 13.44 -0.82 12.54
CA LYS A 107 12.91 -1.69 11.48
C LYS A 107 11.54 -1.22 11.02
N THR A 108 10.67 -0.83 11.98
CA THR A 108 9.31 -0.37 11.68
C THR A 108 9.34 0.98 10.96
N PHE A 109 10.10 1.94 11.46
CA PHE A 109 10.24 3.26 10.83
C PHE A 109 11.00 3.19 9.50
N ASN A 110 12.06 2.39 9.40
CA ASN A 110 12.81 2.24 8.15
C ASN A 110 11.94 1.66 7.03
N THR A 111 11.05 0.72 7.34
CA THR A 111 10.16 0.16 6.33
C THR A 111 8.98 1.10 6.01
N ASN A 112 8.23 1.52 7.04
CA ASN A 112 6.94 2.18 6.85
C ASN A 112 7.02 3.68 6.57
N VAL A 113 8.09 4.33 7.04
CA VAL A 113 8.26 5.79 6.92
C VAL A 113 9.37 6.11 5.92
N ARG A 114 10.62 5.72 6.24
CA ARG A 114 11.77 6.02 5.39
C ARG A 114 11.65 5.34 4.03
N GLY A 115 11.32 4.06 3.99
CA GLY A 115 11.18 3.29 2.76
C GLY A 115 10.06 3.84 1.87
N LEU A 116 8.88 4.09 2.46
CA LEU A 116 7.75 4.69 1.75
C LEU A 116 8.12 6.05 1.15
N PHE A 117 8.76 6.92 1.92
CA PHE A 117 9.19 8.25 1.48
C PHE A 117 10.12 8.15 0.26
N PHE A 118 11.16 7.34 0.34
CA PHE A 118 12.14 7.21 -0.75
C PHE A 118 11.61 6.45 -1.96
N VAL A 119 10.65 5.54 -1.81
CA VAL A 119 9.93 4.93 -2.95
C VAL A 119 9.24 6.03 -3.77
N VAL A 120 8.48 6.92 -3.13
CA VAL A 120 7.81 8.02 -3.83
C VAL A 120 8.83 8.98 -4.43
N GLN A 121 9.83 9.43 -3.65
CA GLN A 121 10.84 10.39 -4.13
C GLN A 121 11.62 9.86 -5.35
N LYS A 122 12.05 8.60 -5.32
CA LYS A 122 12.80 8.00 -6.44
C LYS A 122 11.92 7.68 -7.65
N ALA A 123 10.63 7.46 -7.45
CA ALA A 123 9.66 7.28 -8.53
C ALA A 123 9.25 8.61 -9.20
N LEU A 124 9.45 9.78 -8.55
CA LEU A 124 9.02 11.09 -9.07
C LEU A 124 9.42 11.38 -10.53
N PRO A 125 10.64 11.03 -11.01
CA PRO A 125 11.01 11.25 -12.41
C PRO A 125 10.23 10.41 -13.42
N LEU A 126 9.59 9.32 -12.96
CA LEU A 126 8.78 8.43 -13.79
C LEU A 126 7.28 8.73 -13.69
N LEU A 127 6.84 9.47 -12.67
CA LEU A 127 5.44 9.86 -12.51
C LEU A 127 5.07 10.91 -13.53
N SER A 128 4.19 10.56 -14.45
CA SER A 128 3.65 11.45 -15.48
C SER A 128 2.58 12.40 -14.93
N HIS A 129 2.21 13.40 -15.70
CA HIS A 129 1.05 14.24 -15.40
C HIS A 129 -0.22 13.37 -15.29
N GLY A 130 -1.05 13.60 -14.29
CA GLY A 130 -2.26 12.82 -14.04
C GLY A 130 -2.04 11.49 -13.30
N SER A 131 -0.81 11.19 -12.86
CA SER A 131 -0.53 9.98 -12.08
C SER A 131 -1.25 9.98 -10.73
N SER A 132 -1.54 8.77 -10.22
CA SER A 132 -2.09 8.55 -8.89
C SER A 132 -1.08 7.85 -7.98
N VAL A 133 -0.75 8.48 -6.86
CA VAL A 133 0.04 7.90 -5.76
C VAL A 133 -0.92 7.49 -4.65
N ILE A 134 -0.93 6.21 -4.31
CA ILE A 134 -1.75 5.63 -3.25
C ILE A 134 -0.80 5.16 -2.14
N LEU A 135 -0.98 5.67 -0.94
CA LEU A 135 -0.20 5.28 0.23
C LEU A 135 -1.02 4.34 1.09
N ASN A 136 -0.46 3.20 1.46
CA ASN A 136 -1.14 2.26 2.35
C ASN A 136 -1.05 2.74 3.81
N GLY A 137 -2.14 3.35 4.28
CA GLY A 137 -2.35 3.75 5.66
C GLY A 137 -2.79 2.61 6.56
N SER A 138 -3.60 2.95 7.55
CA SER A 138 -4.30 2.03 8.47
C SER A 138 -5.27 2.85 9.33
N ILE A 139 -6.31 2.24 9.88
CA ILE A 139 -7.08 2.82 10.99
C ILE A 139 -6.20 3.19 12.19
N ALA A 140 -5.04 2.58 12.31
CA ALA A 140 -4.00 2.89 13.30
C ALA A 140 -3.40 4.31 13.17
N SER A 141 -3.68 5.02 12.08
CA SER A 141 -3.31 6.44 11.93
C SER A 141 -4.10 7.38 12.87
N ILE A 142 -5.27 6.94 13.34
CA ILE A 142 -6.20 7.73 14.17
C ILE A 142 -6.72 7.00 15.40
N LYS A 143 -6.58 5.67 15.48
CA LYS A 143 -6.95 4.86 16.65
C LYS A 143 -5.70 4.24 17.26
N GLY A 144 -5.61 4.24 18.59
CA GLY A 144 -4.55 3.52 19.30
C GLY A 144 -4.93 2.06 19.53
N PHE A 145 -3.96 1.18 19.38
CA PHE A 145 -4.09 -0.25 19.69
C PHE A 145 -3.02 -0.68 20.68
N GLU A 146 -3.37 -1.60 21.58
CA GLU A 146 -2.42 -2.13 22.57
C GLU A 146 -1.19 -2.72 21.86
N ALA A 147 -0.01 -2.38 22.33
CA ALA A 147 1.29 -2.82 21.83
C ALA A 147 1.62 -2.39 20.37
N PHE A 148 0.89 -1.43 19.79
CA PHE A 148 1.12 -0.96 18.41
C PHE A 148 1.72 0.45 18.33
N SER A 149 2.11 1.09 19.42
CA SER A 149 2.50 2.51 19.47
C SER A 149 3.49 2.92 18.36
N VAL A 150 4.49 2.09 18.06
CA VAL A 150 5.48 2.36 17.00
C VAL A 150 4.82 2.28 15.61
N TYR A 151 4.02 1.27 15.36
CA TYR A 151 3.30 1.11 14.10
C TYR A 151 2.29 2.25 13.87
N ASP A 152 1.48 2.59 14.89
CA ASP A 152 0.49 3.66 14.84
C ASP A 152 1.14 4.99 14.45
N ALA A 153 2.29 5.32 15.08
CA ALA A 153 3.07 6.50 14.76
C ALA A 153 3.53 6.51 13.29
N THR A 154 3.95 5.35 12.73
CA THR A 154 4.32 5.28 11.31
C THR A 154 3.15 5.54 10.38
N LYS A 155 1.94 5.09 10.74
CA LYS A 155 0.73 5.30 9.91
C LYS A 155 0.22 6.74 10.00
N ALA A 156 0.37 7.40 11.14
CA ALA A 156 0.14 8.84 11.28
C ALA A 156 1.12 9.65 10.41
N ALA A 157 2.40 9.25 10.34
CA ALA A 157 3.40 9.88 9.47
C ALA A 157 3.01 9.75 7.97
N VAL A 158 2.53 8.58 7.53
CA VAL A 158 2.05 8.35 6.16
C VAL A 158 0.92 9.33 5.81
N ARG A 159 -0.02 9.52 6.72
CA ARG A 159 -1.12 10.50 6.55
C ARG A 159 -0.57 11.93 6.40
N SER A 160 0.45 12.28 7.19
CA SER A 160 1.07 13.60 7.12
C SER A 160 1.77 13.84 5.77
N PHE A 161 2.47 12.84 5.23
CA PHE A 161 3.11 12.93 3.92
C PHE A 161 2.11 13.23 2.81
N ALA A 162 0.96 12.56 2.78
CA ALA A 162 -0.04 12.81 1.75
C ALA A 162 -0.47 14.29 1.72
N ARG A 163 -0.70 14.91 2.90
CA ARG A 163 -1.07 16.33 3.00
C ARG A 163 0.03 17.27 2.50
N SER A 164 1.28 16.97 2.81
CA SER A 164 2.41 17.80 2.37
C SER A 164 2.67 17.65 0.88
N TRP A 165 2.64 16.42 0.37
CA TRP A 165 3.00 16.15 -1.02
C TRP A 165 1.99 16.65 -2.05
N ILE A 166 0.70 16.79 -1.72
CA ILE A 166 -0.24 17.45 -2.62
C ILE A 166 0.11 18.92 -2.86
N VAL A 167 0.77 19.56 -1.89
CA VAL A 167 1.27 20.93 -2.02
C VAL A 167 2.57 20.98 -2.83
N ASP A 168 3.52 20.08 -2.52
CA ASP A 168 4.81 19.98 -3.21
C ASP A 168 4.64 19.61 -4.70
N LEU A 169 3.62 18.81 -5.01
CA LEU A 169 3.33 18.35 -6.37
C LEU A 169 2.29 19.21 -7.10
N LYS A 170 1.92 20.37 -6.54
CA LYS A 170 1.02 21.32 -7.19
C LYS A 170 1.54 21.68 -8.59
N GLY A 171 0.66 21.62 -9.57
CA GLY A 171 1.00 21.89 -10.98
C GLY A 171 1.48 20.68 -11.78
N ARG A 172 1.81 19.54 -11.11
CA ARG A 172 2.14 18.30 -11.80
C ARG A 172 0.94 17.42 -12.13
N GLY A 173 -0.26 17.78 -11.64
CA GLY A 173 -1.48 16.98 -11.82
C GLY A 173 -1.44 15.62 -11.14
N ILE A 174 -0.50 15.39 -10.20
CA ILE A 174 -0.35 14.12 -9.47
C ILE A 174 -1.25 14.15 -8.25
N ARG A 175 -2.10 13.14 -8.11
CA ARG A 175 -2.93 12.96 -6.91
C ARG A 175 -2.21 12.08 -5.91
N VAL A 176 -2.29 12.44 -4.62
CA VAL A 176 -1.72 11.64 -3.53
C VAL A 176 -2.81 11.39 -2.50
N ASN A 177 -3.19 10.14 -2.30
CA ASN A 177 -4.22 9.74 -1.34
C ASN A 177 -3.75 8.59 -0.46
N VAL A 178 -4.35 8.47 0.71
CA VAL A 178 -4.11 7.36 1.64
C VAL A 178 -5.30 6.42 1.58
N LEU A 179 -5.03 5.13 1.36
CA LEU A 179 -5.97 4.04 1.58
C LEU A 179 -5.69 3.48 2.97
N SER A 180 -6.63 3.61 3.90
CA SER A 180 -6.50 3.16 5.29
C SER A 180 -7.42 1.96 5.57
N PRO A 181 -6.87 0.73 5.49
CA PRO A 181 -7.62 -0.48 5.80
C PRO A 181 -7.95 -0.59 7.29
N GLY A 182 -9.07 -1.28 7.57
CA GLY A 182 -9.36 -1.88 8.86
C GLY A 182 -8.70 -3.26 9.02
N HIS A 183 -9.40 -4.18 9.65
CA HIS A 183 -8.97 -5.57 9.77
C HIS A 183 -9.24 -6.33 8.47
N ILE A 184 -8.17 -6.62 7.72
CA ILE A 184 -8.23 -7.32 6.43
C ILE A 184 -7.70 -8.74 6.60
N ASP A 185 -8.48 -9.73 6.19
CA ASP A 185 -8.09 -11.14 6.21
C ASP A 185 -6.93 -11.39 5.24
N THR A 186 -5.75 -11.42 5.78
CA THR A 186 -4.49 -11.59 5.05
C THR A 186 -3.59 -12.57 5.79
N PRO A 187 -2.63 -13.21 5.11
CA PRO A 187 -1.64 -14.05 5.79
C PRO A 187 -0.90 -13.30 6.92
N GLY A 188 -0.70 -11.99 6.77
CA GLY A 188 -0.08 -11.15 7.80
C GLY A 188 -0.95 -11.04 9.04
N LEU A 189 -2.24 -10.72 8.90
CA LEU A 189 -3.17 -10.65 10.03
C LEU A 189 -3.32 -12.01 10.70
N SER A 190 -3.42 -13.09 9.93
CA SER A 190 -3.55 -14.45 10.45
C SER A 190 -2.32 -14.93 11.21
N ALA A 191 -1.13 -14.42 10.87
CA ALA A 191 0.09 -14.69 11.65
C ALA A 191 0.17 -13.89 12.97
N LEU A 192 -0.60 -12.81 13.09
CA LEU A 192 -0.58 -11.90 14.24
C LEU A 192 -1.64 -12.23 15.29
N MET A 193 -2.81 -12.70 14.87
CA MET A 193 -4.00 -12.85 15.71
C MET A 193 -4.41 -14.32 15.84
N THR A 194 -4.74 -14.73 17.06
CA THR A 194 -5.45 -16.00 17.32
C THR A 194 -6.89 -15.90 16.79
N ASP A 195 -7.57 -17.05 16.67
CA ASP A 195 -8.98 -17.06 16.23
C ASP A 195 -9.92 -16.33 17.20
N GLU A 196 -9.62 -16.37 18.51
CA GLU A 196 -10.33 -15.59 19.53
C GLU A 196 -10.12 -14.09 19.33
N GLN A 197 -8.90 -13.66 19.07
CA GLN A 197 -8.58 -12.25 18.79
C GLN A 197 -9.25 -11.77 17.50
N LYS A 198 -9.32 -12.62 16.47
CA LYS A 198 -10.06 -12.32 15.23
C LYS A 198 -11.55 -12.16 15.50
N THR A 199 -12.13 -13.04 16.33
CA THR A 199 -13.54 -12.96 16.74
C THR A 199 -13.81 -11.67 17.50
N GLY A 200 -12.92 -11.28 18.42
CA GLY A 200 -13.01 -10.00 19.14
C GLY A 200 -12.87 -8.79 18.21
N ALA A 201 -11.94 -8.85 17.25
CA ALA A 201 -11.78 -7.80 16.25
C ALA A 201 -13.04 -7.67 15.36
N LEU A 202 -13.63 -8.80 14.98
CA LEU A 202 -14.85 -8.86 14.17
C LEU A 202 -16.05 -8.22 14.89
N ALA A 203 -16.18 -8.42 16.20
CA ALA A 203 -17.27 -7.84 16.99
C ALA A 203 -17.30 -6.30 16.95
N ASN A 204 -16.15 -5.67 16.65
CA ASN A 204 -16.02 -4.22 16.53
C ASN A 204 -16.17 -3.70 15.08
N VAL A 205 -16.48 -4.55 14.10
CA VAL A 205 -16.68 -4.12 12.71
C VAL A 205 -18.16 -3.97 12.41
N PRO A 206 -18.69 -2.75 12.19
CA PRO A 206 -20.13 -2.54 11.92
C PRO A 206 -20.69 -3.35 10.76
N LEU A 207 -19.91 -3.61 9.70
CA LEU A 207 -20.33 -4.45 8.60
C LEU A 207 -20.34 -5.97 8.90
N GLY A 208 -19.98 -6.39 10.15
CA GLY A 208 -20.06 -7.76 10.62
C GLY A 208 -19.13 -8.75 9.93
N ARG A 209 -18.10 -8.28 9.20
CA ARG A 209 -17.09 -9.13 8.55
C ARG A 209 -15.72 -8.45 8.51
N LEU A 210 -14.67 -9.23 8.43
CA LEU A 210 -13.36 -8.73 8.05
C LEU A 210 -13.38 -8.28 6.58
N GLY A 211 -12.57 -7.30 6.25
CA GLY A 211 -12.30 -6.96 4.86
C GLY A 211 -11.43 -8.04 4.20
N THR A 212 -11.39 -8.02 2.89
CA THR A 212 -10.58 -8.93 2.07
C THR A 212 -9.57 -8.15 1.22
N PRO A 213 -8.50 -8.78 0.72
CA PRO A 213 -7.63 -8.18 -0.29
C PRO A 213 -8.41 -7.69 -1.53
N ASP A 214 -9.51 -8.36 -1.88
CA ASP A 214 -10.39 -7.98 -2.98
C ASP A 214 -11.15 -6.67 -2.69
N ASP A 215 -11.66 -6.48 -1.48
CA ASP A 215 -12.27 -5.20 -1.07
C ASP A 215 -11.26 -4.04 -1.23
N MET A 216 -10.02 -4.25 -0.78
CA MET A 216 -8.96 -3.24 -0.91
C MET A 216 -8.55 -3.00 -2.36
N GLY A 217 -8.50 -4.05 -3.18
CA GLY A 217 -8.21 -3.96 -4.60
C GLY A 217 -9.20 -3.06 -5.34
N ARG A 218 -10.49 -3.19 -5.06
CA ARG A 218 -11.55 -2.34 -5.66
C ARG A 218 -11.41 -0.87 -5.25
N VAL A 219 -11.11 -0.60 -3.98
CA VAL A 219 -10.86 0.77 -3.51
C VAL A 219 -9.58 1.34 -4.13
N ALA A 220 -8.53 0.53 -4.28
CA ALA A 220 -7.31 0.94 -4.95
C ALA A 220 -7.55 1.28 -6.43
N VAL A 221 -8.41 0.53 -7.16
CA VAL A 221 -8.82 0.87 -8.53
C VAL A 221 -9.54 2.21 -8.57
N PHE A 222 -10.47 2.48 -7.66
CA PHE A 222 -11.13 3.79 -7.57
C PHE A 222 -10.11 4.92 -7.42
N LEU A 223 -9.18 4.80 -6.47
CA LEU A 223 -8.15 5.83 -6.26
C LEU A 223 -7.16 5.94 -7.43
N ALA A 224 -6.94 4.87 -8.17
CA ALA A 224 -6.05 4.82 -9.34
C ALA A 224 -6.67 5.40 -10.61
N SER A 225 -7.99 5.34 -10.74
CA SER A 225 -8.73 5.68 -11.96
C SER A 225 -9.20 7.14 -11.98
N ASP A 226 -9.77 7.53 -13.11
CA ASP A 226 -10.37 8.85 -13.32
C ASP A 226 -11.66 9.05 -12.51
N ASP A 227 -12.26 7.97 -11.97
CA ASP A 227 -13.40 8.06 -11.04
C ASP A 227 -13.06 8.89 -9.79
N SER A 228 -11.77 9.00 -9.45
CA SER A 228 -11.27 9.82 -8.34
C SER A 228 -10.49 11.06 -8.78
N SER A 229 -10.75 11.55 -9.99
CA SER A 229 -10.00 12.67 -10.61
C SER A 229 -9.98 13.96 -9.78
N TYR A 230 -11.00 14.19 -8.95
CA TYR A 230 -11.08 15.35 -8.03
C TYR A 230 -10.84 14.98 -6.56
N VAL A 231 -10.31 13.76 -6.29
CA VAL A 231 -9.99 13.27 -4.95
C VAL A 231 -8.47 13.36 -4.73
N ASN A 232 -8.03 14.27 -3.87
CA ASN A 232 -6.61 14.51 -3.62
C ASN A 232 -6.37 14.89 -2.15
N GLY A 233 -5.38 14.28 -1.51
CA GLY A 233 -4.97 14.55 -0.14
C GLY A 233 -5.87 13.93 0.94
N ILE A 234 -6.79 13.03 0.59
CA ILE A 234 -7.66 12.39 1.58
C ILE A 234 -6.99 11.18 2.24
N GLU A 235 -7.52 10.80 3.38
CA GLU A 235 -7.39 9.47 3.95
C GLU A 235 -8.74 8.77 3.82
N LEU A 236 -8.79 7.75 2.97
CA LEU A 236 -9.99 6.97 2.72
C LEU A 236 -9.95 5.70 3.57
N PHE A 237 -10.81 5.63 4.57
CA PHE A 237 -10.97 4.45 5.41
C PHE A 237 -11.82 3.40 4.69
N ALA A 238 -11.25 2.22 4.47
CA ALA A 238 -11.91 1.04 3.93
C ALA A 238 -11.86 -0.06 5.00
N ASP A 239 -12.67 0.08 6.02
CA ASP A 239 -12.51 -0.56 7.33
C ASP A 239 -13.79 -1.19 7.89
N GLY A 240 -14.88 -1.20 7.11
CA GLY A 240 -16.16 -1.70 7.56
C GLY A 240 -16.84 -0.82 8.62
N GLY A 241 -16.36 0.43 8.80
CA GLY A 241 -16.91 1.42 9.73
C GLY A 241 -16.20 1.49 11.09
N ILE A 242 -15.19 0.65 11.34
CA ILE A 242 -14.54 0.54 12.67
C ILE A 242 -13.83 1.82 13.12
N ALA A 243 -13.40 2.69 12.22
CA ALA A 243 -12.75 3.95 12.57
C ALA A 243 -13.70 5.12 12.77
N GLN A 244 -15.00 4.92 12.56
CA GLN A 244 -15.98 6.02 12.56
C GLN A 244 -16.69 6.21 13.91
N TYR A 245 -16.43 5.36 14.91
CA TYR A 245 -17.05 5.45 16.26
C TYR A 245 -16.06 5.11 17.36
#